data_3a290261dafeed6cd6098d129d312028
#
_entry.id   3a290261dafeed6cd6098d129d312028
#
_cell.length_a   1.000
_cell.length_b   1.000
_cell.length_c   1.000
_cell.angle_alpha   90.00
_cell.angle_beta   90.00
_cell.angle_gamma   90.00
#
_symmetry.space_group_name_H-M   'P 1'
#
loop_
_entity.id
_entity.type
_entity.pdbx_description
1 polymer ?
#
loop_
_entity_poly.entity_id
_entity_poly.type
_entity_poly.pdbx_seq_one_letter_code
_entity_poly.pdbx_strand_id
1 'polypeptide(L)'
;TRIKLFIMAVIRDIRYLNKDFTDFRSQLINFSQTYFPTTYTDFSPSSPGIMFMEQASYVGDVLSFYLDNQLQETYLQYVRQTNNIYDLAYMFGYKPKTTGLSSVDLDFFQLIPASSSLSGTVPDFSYALFIEQNTQVTSTTTSTSFNIEDPIDFSISNSSDPTTISIAQISSNEPTYYLLKKTRKATSGTINTTTFSFGDHQEFPTVTIDSLNIGGIIDVFDSDGNKYYEVDNLGQETVFDSIKNTNINDPNNYQNSNDTPYILQTKQVQRRFATRFLNSGSLQIQ
;
A
#
# COMPACT_ATOMS: atom_id res chain seq x y z
N THR A 1 -12.38 27.28 20.88
CA THR A 1 -13.12 27.60 19.65
C THR A 1 -12.45 26.83 18.50
N ARG A 2 -13.06 25.69 18.09
CA ARG A 2 -12.60 24.91 16.94
C ARG A 2 -13.16 25.55 15.67
N ILE A 3 -12.33 26.17 14.85
CA ILE A 3 -12.68 26.64 13.51
C ILE A 3 -12.68 25.38 12.61
N LYS A 4 -13.89 24.92 12.24
CA LYS A 4 -14.04 23.97 11.13
C LYS A 4 -13.89 24.76 9.84
N LEU A 5 -12.72 24.68 9.22
CA LEU A 5 -12.51 25.17 7.87
C LEU A 5 -13.19 24.17 6.92
N PHE A 6 -14.36 24.51 6.42
CA PHE A 6 -14.98 23.83 5.29
C PHE A 6 -14.26 24.34 4.03
N ILE A 7 -13.26 23.62 3.56
CA ILE A 7 -12.73 23.83 2.22
C ILE A 7 -13.76 23.21 1.26
N MET A 8 -14.66 24.01 0.74
CA MET A 8 -15.39 23.63 -0.46
C MET A 8 -14.36 23.60 -1.59
N ALA A 9 -14.00 22.41 -2.04
CA ALA A 9 -13.28 22.25 -3.27
C ALA A 9 -14.13 22.85 -4.40
N VAL A 10 -13.66 23.96 -4.94
CA VAL A 10 -14.29 24.53 -6.15
C VAL A 10 -13.96 23.58 -7.28
N ILE A 11 -14.92 22.75 -7.66
CA ILE A 11 -14.82 21.87 -8.83
C ILE A 11 -14.75 22.80 -10.04
N ARG A 12 -13.56 22.95 -10.62
CA ARG A 12 -13.36 23.65 -11.88
C ARG A 12 -13.53 22.67 -13.03
N ASP A 13 -14.52 22.91 -13.85
CA ASP A 13 -14.67 22.20 -15.12
C ASP A 13 -13.66 22.77 -16.13
N ILE A 14 -12.90 21.88 -16.75
CA ILE A 14 -12.04 22.27 -17.87
C ILE A 14 -12.88 22.23 -19.13
N ARG A 15 -12.95 23.34 -19.84
CA ARG A 15 -13.61 23.44 -21.14
C ARG A 15 -12.56 23.85 -22.18
N TYR A 16 -12.01 22.89 -22.88
CA TYR A 16 -11.02 23.16 -23.92
C TYR A 16 -11.64 23.66 -25.20
N LEU A 17 -12.74 23.06 -25.63
CA LEU A 17 -13.41 23.47 -26.86
C LEU A 17 -14.30 24.69 -26.63
N ASN A 18 -14.83 24.87 -25.43
CA ASN A 18 -15.69 25.99 -25.01
C ASN A 18 -16.74 26.38 -26.07
N LYS A 19 -17.28 25.40 -26.78
CA LYS A 19 -18.31 25.56 -27.81
C LYS A 19 -19.55 24.82 -27.38
N ASP A 20 -20.64 25.55 -27.33
CA ASP A 20 -21.97 25.02 -27.06
C ASP A 20 -22.81 24.91 -28.33
N PHE A 21 -24.04 24.44 -28.19
CA PHE A 21 -25.00 24.32 -29.28
C PHE A 21 -25.16 25.64 -30.07
N THR A 22 -25.22 26.78 -29.38
CA THR A 22 -25.43 28.09 -29.99
C THR A 22 -24.24 28.49 -30.86
N ASP A 23 -23.01 28.19 -30.42
CA ASP A 23 -21.79 28.47 -31.16
C ASP A 23 -21.71 27.60 -32.42
N PHE A 24 -21.97 26.30 -32.31
CA PHE A 24 -21.99 25.41 -33.47
C PHE A 24 -23.06 25.79 -34.48
N ARG A 25 -24.28 26.13 -34.00
CA ARG A 25 -25.38 26.57 -34.85
C ARG A 25 -24.99 27.85 -35.61
N SER A 26 -24.45 28.83 -34.93
CA SER A 26 -24.03 30.10 -35.54
C SER A 26 -22.95 29.91 -36.60
N GLN A 27 -21.97 29.03 -36.29
CA GLN A 27 -20.91 28.69 -37.25
C GLN A 27 -21.44 27.98 -38.47
N LEU A 28 -22.37 27.02 -38.34
CA LEU A 28 -22.97 26.31 -39.46
C LEU A 28 -23.81 27.23 -40.36
N ILE A 29 -24.56 28.15 -39.76
CA ILE A 29 -25.30 29.16 -40.51
C ILE A 29 -24.34 30.07 -41.28
N ASN A 30 -23.32 30.61 -40.63
CA ASN A 30 -22.32 31.47 -41.27
C ASN A 30 -21.58 30.72 -42.41
N PHE A 31 -21.22 29.46 -42.17
CA PHE A 31 -20.62 28.61 -43.18
C PHE A 31 -21.52 28.45 -44.40
N SER A 32 -22.80 28.13 -44.19
CA SER A 32 -23.78 27.97 -45.26
C SER A 32 -23.99 29.26 -46.06
N GLN A 33 -24.06 30.40 -45.39
CA GLN A 33 -24.18 31.72 -46.04
C GLN A 33 -22.95 32.09 -46.87
N THR A 34 -21.75 31.68 -46.40
CA THR A 34 -20.49 32.00 -47.06
C THR A 34 -20.26 31.11 -48.30
N TYR A 35 -20.48 29.81 -48.18
CA TYR A 35 -20.10 28.82 -49.20
C TYR A 35 -21.24 28.41 -50.13
N PHE A 36 -22.50 28.59 -49.68
CA PHE A 36 -23.70 28.21 -50.42
C PHE A 36 -24.72 29.35 -50.57
N PRO A 37 -24.31 30.60 -50.89
CA PRO A 37 -25.15 31.78 -50.83
C PRO A 37 -26.30 31.74 -51.82
N THR A 38 -26.14 31.02 -52.93
CA THR A 38 -27.17 30.92 -54.00
C THR A 38 -27.96 29.60 -53.95
N THR A 39 -27.42 28.58 -53.25
CA THR A 39 -28.04 27.25 -53.21
C THR A 39 -28.99 27.09 -52.04
N TYR A 40 -28.68 27.75 -50.92
CA TYR A 40 -29.49 27.72 -49.73
C TYR A 40 -29.68 29.12 -49.16
N THR A 41 -30.92 29.59 -49.23
CA THR A 41 -31.30 30.98 -48.87
C THR A 41 -32.34 31.06 -47.78
N ASP A 42 -32.97 29.92 -47.42
CA ASP A 42 -34.03 29.91 -46.42
C ASP A 42 -33.48 29.50 -45.02
N PHE A 43 -33.20 30.52 -44.20
CA PHE A 43 -32.75 30.39 -42.84
C PHE A 43 -33.87 30.56 -41.81
N SER A 44 -35.12 30.37 -42.24
CA SER A 44 -36.25 30.42 -41.29
C SER A 44 -36.23 29.24 -40.33
N PRO A 45 -36.68 29.40 -39.07
CA PRO A 45 -36.71 28.32 -38.08
C PRO A 45 -37.53 27.09 -38.49
N SER A 46 -38.45 27.25 -39.44
CA SER A 46 -39.29 26.17 -39.96
C SER A 46 -38.67 25.44 -41.15
N SER A 47 -37.53 25.88 -41.63
CA SER A 47 -36.85 25.29 -42.80
C SER A 47 -36.23 23.91 -42.44
N PRO A 48 -36.45 22.88 -43.32
CA PRO A 48 -35.79 21.59 -43.12
C PRO A 48 -34.25 21.68 -43.05
N GLY A 49 -33.64 22.63 -43.77
CA GLY A 49 -32.18 22.82 -43.73
C GLY A 49 -31.71 23.34 -42.34
N ILE A 50 -32.44 24.25 -41.75
CA ILE A 50 -32.14 24.70 -40.36
C ILE A 50 -32.28 23.55 -39.40
N MET A 51 -33.30 22.71 -39.53
CA MET A 51 -33.47 21.52 -38.69
C MET A 51 -32.24 20.58 -38.77
N PHE A 52 -31.68 20.33 -39.94
CA PHE A 52 -30.47 19.54 -40.12
C PHE A 52 -29.23 20.24 -39.48
N MET A 53 -29.10 21.55 -39.63
CA MET A 53 -28.03 22.32 -39.03
C MET A 53 -28.11 22.29 -37.50
N GLU A 54 -29.30 22.34 -36.92
CA GLU A 54 -29.53 22.24 -35.48
C GLU A 54 -29.22 20.83 -34.96
N GLN A 55 -29.60 19.77 -35.71
CA GLN A 55 -29.21 18.42 -35.34
C GLN A 55 -27.68 18.23 -35.38
N ALA A 56 -27.01 18.76 -36.42
CA ALA A 56 -25.57 18.72 -36.50
C ALA A 56 -24.92 19.51 -35.38
N SER A 57 -25.47 20.66 -34.97
CA SER A 57 -25.01 21.48 -33.88
C SER A 57 -25.16 20.76 -32.53
N TYR A 58 -26.28 20.05 -32.34
CA TYR A 58 -26.49 19.22 -31.15
C TYR A 58 -25.46 18.08 -31.05
N VAL A 59 -25.20 17.39 -32.15
CA VAL A 59 -24.16 16.36 -32.19
C VAL A 59 -22.78 16.96 -31.87
N GLY A 60 -22.48 18.13 -32.42
CA GLY A 60 -21.24 18.87 -32.13
C GLY A 60 -21.09 19.22 -30.64
N ASP A 61 -22.16 19.70 -30.01
CA ASP A 61 -22.20 20.03 -28.58
C ASP A 61 -21.96 18.79 -27.72
N VAL A 62 -22.67 17.69 -28.01
CA VAL A 62 -22.48 16.40 -27.30
C VAL A 62 -21.05 15.89 -27.44
N LEU A 63 -20.47 15.93 -28.65
CA LEU A 63 -19.08 15.51 -28.88
C LEU A 63 -18.09 16.41 -28.13
N SER A 64 -18.31 17.73 -28.13
CA SER A 64 -17.50 18.69 -27.38
C SER A 64 -17.51 18.36 -25.88
N PHE A 65 -18.71 18.11 -25.34
CA PHE A 65 -18.85 17.69 -23.94
C PHE A 65 -18.08 16.40 -23.62
N TYR A 66 -18.19 15.37 -24.47
CA TYR A 66 -17.46 14.12 -24.25
C TYR A 66 -15.93 14.31 -24.33
N LEU A 67 -15.45 15.13 -25.29
CA LEU A 67 -14.03 15.43 -25.42
C LEU A 67 -13.50 16.19 -24.18
N ASP A 68 -14.21 17.20 -23.73
CA ASP A 68 -13.82 17.96 -22.53
C ASP A 68 -13.83 17.08 -21.27
N ASN A 69 -14.83 16.20 -21.13
CA ASN A 69 -14.90 15.26 -20.03
C ASN A 69 -13.76 14.24 -20.10
N GLN A 70 -13.44 13.73 -21.28
CA GLN A 70 -12.33 12.78 -21.45
C GLN A 70 -10.98 13.43 -21.13
N LEU A 71 -10.75 14.66 -21.58
CA LEU A 71 -9.56 15.42 -21.23
C LEU A 71 -9.47 15.69 -19.73
N GLN A 72 -10.58 16.04 -19.11
CA GLN A 72 -10.64 16.25 -17.65
C GLN A 72 -10.21 15.02 -16.87
N GLU A 73 -10.61 13.82 -17.30
CA GLU A 73 -10.26 12.55 -16.65
C GLU A 73 -8.76 12.20 -16.78
N THR A 74 -7.99 12.85 -17.65
CA THR A 74 -6.54 12.63 -17.76
C THR A 74 -5.72 13.41 -16.73
N TYR A 75 -6.31 14.41 -16.06
CA TYR A 75 -5.61 15.23 -15.08
C TYR A 75 -5.96 14.84 -13.65
N LEU A 76 -4.97 14.45 -12.86
CA LEU A 76 -5.16 14.03 -11.47
C LEU A 76 -5.93 15.05 -10.62
N GLN A 77 -5.78 16.34 -10.91
CA GLN A 77 -6.46 17.42 -10.17
C GLN A 77 -7.96 17.50 -10.47
N TYR A 78 -8.39 17.03 -11.65
CA TYR A 78 -9.74 17.21 -12.17
C TYR A 78 -10.51 15.92 -12.38
N VAL A 79 -9.82 14.77 -12.31
CA VAL A 79 -10.40 13.44 -12.47
C VAL A 79 -11.54 13.22 -11.47
N ARG A 80 -12.65 12.65 -11.93
CA ARG A 80 -13.85 12.38 -11.14
C ARG A 80 -14.15 10.90 -10.99
N GLN A 81 -13.79 10.11 -12.00
CA GLN A 81 -14.03 8.68 -11.98
C GLN A 81 -13.01 7.98 -11.09
N THR A 82 -13.50 7.25 -10.08
CA THR A 82 -12.65 6.56 -9.10
C THR A 82 -11.65 5.61 -9.76
N ASN A 83 -12.06 4.89 -10.81
CA ASN A 83 -11.16 4.00 -11.55
C ASN A 83 -9.96 4.76 -12.11
N ASN A 84 -10.22 5.89 -12.77
CA ASN A 84 -9.17 6.70 -13.37
C ASN A 84 -8.23 7.31 -12.32
N ILE A 85 -8.74 7.63 -11.12
CA ILE A 85 -7.91 8.09 -10.00
C ILE A 85 -6.91 7.00 -9.59
N TYR A 86 -7.36 5.76 -9.44
CA TYR A 86 -6.49 4.64 -9.13
C TYR A 86 -5.46 4.39 -10.24
N ASP A 87 -5.89 4.39 -11.51
CA ASP A 87 -5.00 4.19 -12.66
C ASP A 87 -3.93 5.29 -12.74
N LEU A 88 -4.31 6.55 -12.56
CA LEU A 88 -3.37 7.67 -12.51
C LEU A 88 -2.41 7.55 -11.31
N ALA A 89 -2.91 7.16 -10.13
CA ALA A 89 -2.05 6.95 -8.96
C ALA A 89 -0.96 5.91 -9.25
N TYR A 90 -1.32 4.76 -9.82
CA TYR A 90 -0.36 3.73 -10.23
C TYR A 90 0.60 4.21 -11.31
N MET A 91 0.12 4.97 -12.29
CA MET A 91 0.96 5.56 -13.34
C MET A 91 2.05 6.49 -12.75
N PHE A 92 1.75 7.19 -11.66
CA PHE A 92 2.71 8.03 -10.93
C PHE A 92 3.53 7.27 -9.87
N GLY A 93 3.39 5.93 -9.79
CA GLY A 93 4.13 5.10 -8.84
C GLY A 93 3.56 5.10 -7.41
N TYR A 94 2.38 5.67 -7.20
CA TYR A 94 1.71 5.63 -5.91
C TYR A 94 0.80 4.41 -5.80
N LYS A 95 1.01 3.57 -4.78
CA LYS A 95 0.14 2.43 -4.47
C LYS A 95 -0.93 2.87 -3.46
N PRO A 96 -2.19 3.09 -3.86
CA PRO A 96 -3.27 3.45 -2.95
C PRO A 96 -3.50 2.35 -1.92
N LYS A 97 -3.73 2.72 -0.67
CA LYS A 97 -4.14 1.80 0.39
C LYS A 97 -5.59 2.08 0.75
N THR A 98 -6.43 1.08 0.70
CA THR A 98 -7.86 1.19 1.05
C THR A 98 -8.11 1.12 2.54
N THR A 99 -7.22 0.45 3.27
CA THR A 99 -7.33 0.23 4.72
C THR A 99 -6.00 0.46 5.41
N GLY A 100 -6.04 1.10 6.57
CA GLY A 100 -4.93 1.21 7.49
C GLY A 100 -5.15 0.32 8.71
N LEU A 101 -4.17 -0.54 9.02
CA LEU A 101 -4.19 -1.30 10.26
C LEU A 101 -3.86 -0.38 11.43
N SER A 102 -4.54 -0.58 12.58
CA SER A 102 -4.18 0.11 13.81
C SER A 102 -2.90 -0.50 14.38
N SER A 103 -1.99 0.34 14.82
CA SER A 103 -0.74 -0.10 15.42
C SER A 103 -0.64 0.33 16.88
N VAL A 104 0.09 -0.46 17.66
CA VAL A 104 0.34 -0.21 19.09
C VAL A 104 1.75 -0.72 19.44
N ASP A 105 2.41 -0.04 20.36
CA ASP A 105 3.67 -0.51 20.93
C ASP A 105 3.36 -1.38 22.15
N LEU A 106 3.83 -2.64 22.11
CA LEU A 106 3.65 -3.62 23.17
C LEU A 106 4.98 -3.85 23.91
N ASP A 107 4.92 -3.84 25.22
CA ASP A 107 6.04 -4.20 26.08
C ASP A 107 6.01 -5.70 26.39
N PHE A 108 7.07 -6.40 26.02
CA PHE A 108 7.25 -7.82 26.29
C PHE A 108 8.21 -8.00 27.46
N PHE A 109 7.83 -8.88 28.36
CA PHE A 109 8.61 -9.16 29.56
C PHE A 109 8.98 -10.64 29.63
N GLN A 110 10.23 -10.92 29.94
CA GLN A 110 10.72 -12.26 30.19
C GLN A 110 11.49 -12.29 31.51
N LEU A 111 11.18 -13.28 32.32
CA LEU A 111 11.93 -13.57 33.56
C LEU A 111 13.02 -14.60 33.20
N ILE A 112 14.27 -14.29 33.57
CA ILE A 112 15.39 -15.21 33.39
C ILE A 112 16.15 -15.39 34.72
N PRO A 113 16.74 -16.59 34.94
CA PRO A 113 17.53 -16.82 36.14
C PRO A 113 18.83 -16.03 36.09
N ALA A 114 19.42 -15.84 37.26
CA ALA A 114 20.74 -15.28 37.43
C ALA A 114 21.82 -16.37 37.31
N SER A 115 22.96 -16.01 36.71
CA SER A 115 24.16 -16.83 36.63
C SER A 115 25.30 -16.16 37.39
N SER A 116 26.16 -16.95 38.00
CA SER A 116 27.33 -16.46 38.75
C SER A 116 28.47 -16.11 37.77
N SER A 117 29.00 -14.91 37.87
CA SER A 117 30.14 -14.42 37.12
C SER A 117 31.28 -13.97 38.05
N LEU A 118 32.49 -13.82 37.50
CA LEU A 118 33.64 -13.29 38.24
C LEU A 118 33.42 -11.88 38.81
N SER A 119 32.51 -11.11 38.23
CA SER A 119 32.14 -9.75 38.61
C SER A 119 30.87 -9.66 39.43
N GLY A 120 30.27 -10.79 39.82
CA GLY A 120 28.97 -10.84 40.55
C GLY A 120 27.92 -11.64 39.78
N THR A 121 26.66 -11.47 40.20
CA THR A 121 25.52 -12.16 39.58
C THR A 121 25.02 -11.41 38.36
N VAL A 122 24.92 -12.09 37.23
CA VAL A 122 24.49 -11.54 35.91
C VAL A 122 23.31 -12.31 35.37
N PRO A 123 22.51 -11.71 34.44
CA PRO A 123 21.44 -12.45 33.77
C PRO A 123 21.99 -13.63 32.94
N ASP A 124 21.34 -14.77 33.01
CA ASP A 124 21.69 -15.92 32.19
C ASP A 124 20.95 -15.88 30.83
N PHE A 125 21.56 -15.31 29.83
CA PHE A 125 20.99 -15.19 28.48
C PHE A 125 20.84 -16.51 27.73
N SER A 126 21.32 -17.65 28.26
CA SER A 126 21.06 -18.96 27.67
C SER A 126 19.55 -19.33 27.72
N TYR A 127 18.84 -18.68 28.64
CA TYR A 127 17.38 -18.80 28.78
C TYR A 127 16.63 -17.71 28.03
N ALA A 128 17.29 -16.81 27.31
CA ALA A 128 16.62 -15.76 26.55
C ALA A 128 15.83 -16.36 25.40
N LEU A 129 14.55 -15.96 25.30
CA LEU A 129 13.62 -16.43 24.28
C LEU A 129 13.75 -15.61 23.00
N PHE A 130 13.47 -16.29 21.89
CA PHE A 130 13.24 -15.68 20.60
C PHE A 130 11.76 -15.84 20.24
N ILE A 131 11.08 -14.74 19.91
CA ILE A 131 9.69 -14.72 19.45
C ILE A 131 9.69 -14.32 17.98
N GLU A 132 9.09 -15.16 17.15
CA GLU A 132 9.06 -14.95 15.71
C GLU A 132 8.15 -13.79 15.30
N GLN A 133 8.46 -13.18 14.17
CA GLN A 133 7.61 -12.20 13.49
C GLN A 133 6.21 -12.78 13.25
N ASN A 134 5.19 -11.92 13.20
CA ASN A 134 3.79 -12.30 13.04
C ASN A 134 3.19 -13.16 14.17
N THR A 135 3.89 -13.32 15.30
CA THR A 135 3.30 -13.94 16.48
C THR A 135 2.11 -13.14 16.96
N GLN A 136 0.98 -13.81 17.18
CA GLN A 136 -0.27 -13.19 17.60
C GLN A 136 -0.31 -12.99 19.13
N VAL A 137 -0.65 -11.79 19.55
CA VAL A 137 -0.89 -11.43 20.94
C VAL A 137 -2.34 -10.98 21.09
N THR A 138 -3.06 -11.57 22.01
CA THR A 138 -4.48 -11.28 22.25
C THR A 138 -4.68 -10.60 23.59
N SER A 139 -5.45 -9.50 23.60
CA SER A 139 -5.85 -8.83 24.84
C SER A 139 -6.85 -9.70 25.61
N THR A 140 -6.57 -9.93 26.89
CA THR A 140 -7.48 -10.65 27.79
C THR A 140 -8.74 -9.86 28.12
N THR A 141 -8.70 -8.54 27.99
CA THR A 141 -9.80 -7.63 28.34
C THR A 141 -10.76 -7.41 27.19
N THR A 142 -10.23 -7.21 25.97
CA THR A 142 -11.03 -6.81 24.80
C THR A 142 -11.13 -7.90 23.73
N SER A 143 -10.40 -9.01 23.90
CA SER A 143 -10.26 -10.08 22.89
C SER A 143 -9.73 -9.57 21.53
N THR A 144 -9.12 -8.39 21.50
CA THR A 144 -8.50 -7.85 20.29
C THR A 144 -7.15 -8.50 20.09
N SER A 145 -6.87 -8.95 18.87
CA SER A 145 -5.61 -9.59 18.50
C SER A 145 -4.71 -8.62 17.75
N PHE A 146 -3.42 -8.68 18.04
CA PHE A 146 -2.36 -7.93 17.38
C PHE A 146 -1.27 -8.90 16.93
N ASN A 147 -0.65 -8.63 15.79
CA ASN A 147 0.48 -9.38 15.27
C ASN A 147 1.75 -8.52 15.38
N ILE A 148 2.83 -9.12 15.86
CA ILE A 148 4.12 -8.45 16.05
C ILE A 148 4.76 -8.20 14.68
N GLU A 149 5.17 -6.96 14.40
CA GLU A 149 5.79 -6.61 13.11
C GLU A 149 7.21 -7.15 12.97
N ASP A 150 8.02 -7.08 14.03
CA ASP A 150 9.41 -7.52 14.04
C ASP A 150 9.65 -8.60 15.09
N PRO A 151 10.58 -9.55 14.86
CA PRO A 151 10.90 -10.58 15.84
C PRO A 151 11.49 -9.98 17.12
N ILE A 152 11.36 -10.70 18.24
CA ILE A 152 11.92 -10.32 19.53
C ILE A 152 13.02 -11.29 19.90
N ASP A 153 14.24 -10.81 20.02
CA ASP A 153 15.37 -11.55 20.56
C ASP A 153 15.82 -10.90 21.86
N PHE A 154 15.54 -11.53 22.97
CA PHE A 154 15.90 -11.00 24.28
C PHE A 154 17.42 -11.13 24.58
N SER A 155 18.14 -11.94 23.82
CA SER A 155 19.61 -12.09 23.99
C SER A 155 20.40 -10.92 23.42
N ILE A 156 19.79 -10.14 22.51
CA ILE A 156 20.43 -9.03 21.82
C ILE A 156 19.97 -7.70 22.45
N SER A 157 20.92 -6.82 22.73
CA SER A 157 20.66 -5.44 23.14
C SER A 157 21.62 -4.51 22.42
N ASN A 158 21.07 -3.51 21.72
CA ASN A 158 21.85 -2.49 21.03
C ASN A 158 21.16 -1.12 21.14
N SER A 159 21.78 -0.09 20.59
CA SER A 159 21.27 1.30 20.67
C SER A 159 19.95 1.51 19.94
N SER A 160 19.68 0.75 18.87
CA SER A 160 18.44 0.82 18.09
C SER A 160 17.35 -0.12 18.59
N ASP A 161 17.74 -1.18 19.32
CA ASP A 161 16.84 -2.18 19.89
C ASP A 161 17.28 -2.57 21.31
N PRO A 162 17.10 -1.69 22.30
CA PRO A 162 17.57 -1.91 23.65
C PRO A 162 16.74 -2.97 24.40
N THR A 163 17.40 -3.89 25.09
CA THR A 163 16.80 -4.75 26.09
C THR A 163 17.01 -4.11 27.47
N THR A 164 15.93 -3.69 28.13
CA THR A 164 16.03 -3.17 29.49
C THR A 164 16.10 -4.33 30.45
N ILE A 165 17.10 -4.29 31.36
CA ILE A 165 17.33 -5.33 32.34
C ILE A 165 17.07 -4.74 33.74
N SER A 166 16.25 -5.41 34.53
CA SER A 166 15.97 -5.05 35.91
C SER A 166 16.02 -6.28 36.81
N ILE A 167 16.34 -6.09 38.08
CA ILE A 167 16.33 -7.17 39.04
C ILE A 167 14.87 -7.45 39.44
N ALA A 168 14.42 -8.70 39.23
CA ALA A 168 13.06 -9.12 39.56
C ALA A 168 12.98 -9.72 40.98
N GLN A 169 13.99 -10.48 41.40
CA GLN A 169 13.97 -11.13 42.70
C GLN A 169 15.37 -11.16 43.32
N ILE A 170 15.43 -10.93 44.62
CA ILE A 170 16.67 -10.99 45.43
C ILE A 170 16.48 -12.04 46.52
N SER A 171 17.46 -12.92 46.69
CA SER A 171 17.54 -13.84 47.84
C SER A 171 18.95 -13.78 48.43
N SER A 172 19.03 -13.74 49.76
CA SER A 172 20.32 -13.66 50.47
C SER A 172 21.22 -12.50 50.04
N ASN A 173 20.60 -11.36 49.66
CA ASN A 173 21.26 -10.15 49.18
C ASN A 173 21.90 -10.27 47.79
N GLU A 174 21.59 -11.35 47.03
CA GLU A 174 22.00 -11.54 45.65
C GLU A 174 20.79 -11.69 44.72
N PRO A 175 20.85 -11.13 43.49
CA PRO A 175 19.82 -11.33 42.49
C PRO A 175 19.69 -12.81 42.12
N THR A 176 18.47 -13.34 42.14
CA THR A 176 18.14 -14.70 41.71
C THR A 176 17.45 -14.72 40.36
N TYR A 177 16.70 -13.68 40.05
CA TYR A 177 16.03 -13.53 38.74
C TYR A 177 16.11 -12.09 38.25
N TYR A 178 16.26 -11.98 36.92
CA TYR A 178 16.22 -10.73 36.22
C TYR A 178 14.99 -10.67 35.31
N LEU A 179 14.43 -9.48 35.17
CA LEU A 179 13.34 -9.18 34.23
C LEU A 179 13.91 -8.45 33.02
N LEU A 180 13.79 -9.06 31.87
CA LEU A 180 14.09 -8.47 30.57
C LEU A 180 12.84 -7.82 30.01
N LYS A 181 12.98 -6.63 29.45
CA LYS A 181 11.89 -5.91 28.78
C LYS A 181 12.33 -5.48 27.40
N LYS A 182 11.48 -5.75 26.39
CA LYS A 182 11.59 -5.22 25.02
C LYS A 182 10.26 -4.68 24.55
N THR A 183 10.30 -3.61 23.80
CA THR A 183 9.12 -3.00 23.18
C THR A 183 9.10 -3.35 21.69
N ARG A 184 7.93 -3.74 21.17
CA ARG A 184 7.72 -4.01 19.74
C ARG A 184 6.43 -3.41 19.27
N LYS A 185 6.48 -2.94 18.04
CA LYS A 185 5.29 -2.51 17.32
C LYS A 185 4.47 -3.72 16.89
N ALA A 186 3.18 -3.65 17.12
CA ALA A 186 2.23 -4.66 16.70
C ALA A 186 1.06 -4.02 15.97
N THR A 187 0.52 -4.71 14.98
CA THR A 187 -0.61 -4.25 14.18
C THR A 187 -1.84 -5.11 14.41
N SER A 188 -3.01 -4.45 14.46
CA SER A 188 -4.28 -5.15 14.58
C SER A 188 -4.64 -5.81 13.24
N GLY A 189 -5.05 -7.06 13.31
CA GLY A 189 -5.50 -7.79 12.12
C GLY A 189 -5.54 -9.29 12.37
N THR A 190 -6.23 -9.99 11.49
CA THR A 190 -6.24 -11.44 11.44
C THR A 190 -5.50 -11.91 10.21
N ILE A 191 -4.66 -12.92 10.36
CA ILE A 191 -3.97 -13.56 9.24
C ILE A 191 -4.90 -14.63 8.70
N ASN A 192 -5.28 -14.49 7.43
CA ASN A 192 -6.09 -15.45 6.71
C ASN A 192 -5.30 -16.02 5.53
N THR A 193 -5.51 -17.29 5.25
CA THR A 193 -4.91 -17.99 4.12
C THR A 193 -5.96 -18.25 3.06
N THR A 194 -5.64 -17.91 1.81
CA THR A 194 -6.48 -18.20 0.64
C THR A 194 -5.68 -18.97 -0.38
N THR A 195 -6.27 -20.01 -0.96
CA THR A 195 -5.64 -20.85 -1.99
C THR A 195 -6.31 -20.58 -3.32
N PHE A 196 -5.52 -20.38 -4.36
CA PHE A 196 -5.96 -20.25 -5.74
C PHE A 196 -5.47 -21.43 -6.55
N SER A 197 -6.32 -21.95 -7.46
CA SER A 197 -5.95 -22.98 -8.40
C SER A 197 -5.88 -22.40 -9.80
N PHE A 198 -4.76 -22.60 -10.46
CA PHE A 198 -4.56 -22.22 -11.86
C PHE A 198 -4.77 -23.44 -12.74
N GLY A 199 -5.43 -23.25 -13.87
CA GLY A 199 -5.58 -24.28 -14.91
C GLY A 199 -4.37 -24.30 -15.86
N ASP A 200 -4.65 -24.26 -17.17
CA ASP A 200 -3.61 -24.20 -18.20
C ASP A 200 -2.73 -22.96 -18.03
N HIS A 201 -1.49 -23.06 -18.56
CA HIS A 201 -0.52 -21.96 -18.50
C HIS A 201 -1.09 -20.70 -19.13
N GLN A 202 -1.03 -19.60 -18.38
CA GLN A 202 -1.39 -18.25 -18.80
C GLN A 202 -0.19 -17.32 -18.59
N GLU A 203 0.07 -16.45 -19.56
CA GLU A 203 1.02 -15.38 -19.37
C GLU A 203 0.43 -14.32 -18.42
N PHE A 204 1.17 -13.97 -17.37
CA PHE A 204 0.78 -12.97 -16.37
C PHE A 204 -0.63 -13.22 -15.76
N PRO A 205 -0.87 -14.42 -15.16
CA PRO A 205 -2.15 -14.70 -14.54
C PRO A 205 -2.43 -13.71 -13.43
N THR A 206 -3.69 -13.31 -13.31
CA THR A 206 -4.14 -12.41 -12.25
C THR A 206 -5.18 -13.10 -11.38
N VAL A 207 -5.07 -12.93 -10.08
CA VAL A 207 -6.09 -13.38 -9.12
C VAL A 207 -6.53 -12.20 -8.27
N THR A 208 -7.80 -12.21 -7.89
CA THR A 208 -8.36 -11.16 -7.04
C THR A 208 -8.80 -11.77 -5.73
N ILE A 209 -8.39 -11.17 -4.63
CA ILE A 209 -8.87 -11.50 -3.30
C ILE A 209 -10.07 -10.59 -3.02
N ASP A 210 -11.27 -11.16 -3.06
CA ASP A 210 -12.54 -10.45 -2.87
C ASP A 210 -12.87 -10.18 -1.38
N SER A 211 -11.86 -9.92 -0.59
CA SER A 211 -12.03 -9.52 0.80
C SER A 211 -11.88 -8.01 0.91
N LEU A 212 -12.76 -7.40 1.69
CA LEU A 212 -12.63 -5.99 2.04
C LEU A 212 -11.64 -5.83 3.20
N ASN A 213 -11.02 -4.67 3.29
CA ASN A 213 -10.11 -4.31 4.38
C ASN A 213 -8.83 -5.16 4.45
N ILE A 214 -8.25 -5.49 3.31
CA ILE A 214 -6.96 -6.18 3.25
C ILE A 214 -5.85 -5.17 3.57
N GLY A 215 -5.07 -5.45 4.61
CA GLY A 215 -3.93 -4.61 5.02
C GLY A 215 -2.68 -4.83 4.17
N GLY A 216 -2.50 -6.04 3.63
CA GLY A 216 -1.37 -6.43 2.81
C GLY A 216 -1.24 -7.94 2.69
N ILE A 217 -0.22 -8.38 1.99
CA ILE A 217 0.15 -9.80 1.85
C ILE A 217 1.40 -10.05 2.70
N ILE A 218 1.39 -11.12 3.46
CA ILE A 218 2.53 -11.54 4.28
C ILE A 218 3.44 -12.43 3.46
N ASP A 219 2.89 -13.53 2.93
CA ASP A 219 3.64 -14.52 2.17
C ASP A 219 2.78 -15.12 1.06
N VAL A 220 3.44 -15.50 -0.04
CA VAL A 220 2.85 -16.26 -1.14
C VAL A 220 3.75 -17.46 -1.45
N PHE A 221 3.14 -18.66 -1.47
CA PHE A 221 3.84 -19.91 -1.77
C PHE A 221 3.11 -20.67 -2.87
N ASP A 222 3.85 -21.44 -3.66
CA ASP A 222 3.28 -22.43 -4.57
C ASP A 222 3.05 -23.77 -3.86
N SER A 223 2.48 -24.74 -4.59
CA SER A 223 2.23 -26.10 -4.08
C SER A 223 3.49 -26.87 -3.69
N ASP A 224 4.64 -26.48 -4.24
CA ASP A 224 5.95 -27.10 -3.98
C ASP A 224 6.68 -26.44 -2.81
N GLY A 225 6.05 -25.42 -2.18
CA GLY A 225 6.61 -24.69 -1.05
C GLY A 225 7.61 -23.58 -1.45
N ASN A 226 7.69 -23.22 -2.74
CA ASN A 226 8.54 -22.11 -3.15
C ASN A 226 7.90 -20.78 -2.83
N LYS A 227 8.67 -19.88 -2.24
CA LYS A 227 8.24 -18.52 -1.89
C LYS A 227 8.31 -17.58 -3.09
N TYR A 228 7.25 -16.79 -3.26
CA TYR A 228 7.18 -15.66 -4.18
C TYR A 228 7.42 -14.35 -3.43
N TYR A 229 8.08 -13.41 -4.08
CA TYR A 229 8.46 -12.13 -3.48
C TYR A 229 7.65 -11.00 -4.08
N GLU A 230 7.12 -10.14 -3.23
CA GLU A 230 6.43 -8.93 -3.68
C GLU A 230 7.44 -7.94 -4.26
N VAL A 231 7.12 -7.43 -5.44
CA VAL A 231 7.91 -6.44 -6.17
C VAL A 231 7.03 -5.27 -6.60
N ASP A 232 7.62 -4.10 -6.83
CA ASP A 232 6.86 -2.94 -7.27
C ASP A 232 6.33 -3.10 -8.69
N ASN A 233 7.10 -3.77 -9.54
CA ASN A 233 6.70 -4.16 -10.89
C ASN A 233 7.34 -5.49 -11.27
N LEU A 234 6.71 -6.26 -12.15
CA LEU A 234 7.18 -7.59 -12.54
C LEU A 234 8.53 -7.60 -13.29
N GLY A 235 9.01 -6.45 -13.75
CA GLY A 235 10.34 -6.29 -14.33
C GLY A 235 11.47 -6.22 -13.30
N GLN A 236 11.16 -6.05 -12.01
CA GLN A 236 12.16 -5.99 -10.94
C GLN A 236 12.62 -7.40 -10.59
N GLU A 237 13.91 -7.68 -10.77
CA GLU A 237 14.50 -9.00 -10.53
C GLU A 237 15.19 -9.12 -9.17
N THR A 238 15.34 -8.02 -8.46
CA THR A 238 16.13 -7.97 -7.23
C THR A 238 15.30 -7.43 -6.08
N VAL A 239 15.35 -8.13 -4.94
CA VAL A 239 14.77 -7.69 -3.67
C VAL A 239 15.85 -7.64 -2.60
N PHE A 240 15.59 -6.88 -1.54
CA PHE A 240 16.40 -6.88 -0.34
C PHE A 240 15.81 -7.86 0.67
N ASP A 241 16.62 -8.80 1.13
CA ASP A 241 16.25 -9.77 2.15
C ASP A 241 17.06 -9.47 3.43
N SER A 242 16.40 -9.53 4.57
CA SER A 242 17.03 -9.30 5.87
C SER A 242 17.51 -10.64 6.42
N ILE A 243 18.82 -10.82 6.52
CA ILE A 243 19.42 -12.03 7.07
C ILE A 243 20.07 -11.75 8.41
N LYS A 244 20.04 -12.73 9.32
CA LYS A 244 20.71 -12.62 10.62
C LYS A 244 22.21 -12.48 10.41
N ASN A 245 22.83 -11.51 11.08
CA ASN A 245 24.26 -11.32 11.06
C ASN A 245 24.95 -12.41 11.90
N THR A 246 25.42 -13.46 11.26
CA THR A 246 26.11 -14.60 11.91
C THR A 246 27.63 -14.54 11.77
N ASN A 247 28.18 -13.50 11.16
CA ASN A 247 29.62 -13.38 10.88
C ASN A 247 30.43 -12.98 12.13
N ILE A 248 30.37 -13.81 13.15
CA ILE A 248 31.18 -13.65 14.38
C ILE A 248 32.67 -13.71 14.08
N ASN A 249 33.07 -14.38 13.00
CA ASN A 249 34.48 -14.60 12.60
C ASN A 249 34.95 -13.59 11.55
N ASP A 250 34.13 -12.67 11.06
CA ASP A 250 34.57 -11.62 10.15
C ASP A 250 35.34 -10.55 10.93
N PRO A 251 36.65 -10.34 10.68
CA PRO A 251 37.45 -9.36 11.41
C PRO A 251 36.94 -7.92 11.29
N ASN A 252 36.08 -7.63 10.29
CA ASN A 252 35.48 -6.31 10.11
C ASN A 252 34.12 -6.15 10.81
N ASN A 253 33.40 -7.24 11.06
CA ASN A 253 32.01 -7.20 11.53
C ASN A 253 31.77 -7.87 12.89
N TYR A 254 32.75 -8.65 13.44
CA TYR A 254 32.53 -9.39 14.67
C TYR A 254 32.24 -8.51 15.90
N GLN A 255 32.76 -7.28 15.91
CA GLN A 255 32.51 -6.33 17.00
C GLN A 255 31.10 -5.70 16.92
N ASN A 256 30.53 -5.68 15.72
CA ASN A 256 29.27 -5.01 15.41
C ASN A 256 28.08 -5.99 15.31
N SER A 257 28.29 -7.30 15.57
CA SER A 257 27.23 -8.30 15.43
C SER A 257 26.06 -8.04 16.38
N ASN A 258 26.30 -7.48 17.58
CA ASN A 258 25.26 -7.09 18.52
C ASN A 258 24.61 -5.76 18.13
N ASP A 259 25.36 -4.82 17.56
CA ASP A 259 24.86 -3.52 17.15
C ASP A 259 24.10 -3.60 15.81
N THR A 260 24.47 -4.62 14.99
CA THR A 260 23.86 -4.85 13.67
C THR A 260 23.41 -6.32 13.57
N PRO A 261 22.35 -6.72 14.25
CA PRO A 261 21.92 -8.12 14.30
C PRO A 261 21.40 -8.66 12.98
N TYR A 262 20.97 -7.79 12.10
CA TYR A 262 20.50 -8.11 10.75
C TYR A 262 21.19 -7.25 9.71
N ILE A 263 21.51 -7.86 8.58
CA ILE A 263 22.09 -7.19 7.40
C ILE A 263 21.18 -7.38 6.20
N LEU A 264 21.08 -6.36 5.35
CA LEU A 264 20.32 -6.44 4.11
C LEU A 264 21.19 -7.08 3.03
N GLN A 265 20.72 -8.17 2.47
CA GLN A 265 21.34 -8.84 1.34
C GLN A 265 20.49 -8.68 0.10
N THR A 266 21.12 -8.36 -1.02
CA THR A 266 20.48 -8.34 -2.33
C THR A 266 20.25 -9.77 -2.80
N LYS A 267 19.00 -10.10 -3.15
CA LYS A 267 18.59 -11.41 -3.65
C LYS A 267 17.96 -11.27 -5.01
N GLN A 268 18.46 -12.04 -5.97
CA GLN A 268 17.81 -12.17 -7.27
C GLN A 268 16.65 -13.14 -7.16
N VAL A 269 15.45 -12.72 -7.59
CA VAL A 269 14.22 -13.48 -7.47
C VAL A 269 13.60 -13.73 -8.83
N GLN A 270 13.39 -15.02 -9.14
CA GLN A 270 12.67 -15.45 -10.33
C GLN A 270 11.15 -15.52 -10.08
N ARG A 271 10.78 -15.95 -8.86
CA ARG A 271 9.37 -16.03 -8.43
C ARG A 271 8.97 -14.75 -7.75
N ARG A 272 8.15 -13.99 -8.43
CA ARG A 272 7.74 -12.66 -7.96
C ARG A 272 6.29 -12.37 -8.32
N PHE A 273 5.67 -11.47 -7.59
CA PHE A 273 4.32 -10.99 -7.84
C PHE A 273 4.23 -9.50 -7.55
N ALA A 274 3.30 -8.84 -8.21
CA ALA A 274 2.95 -7.46 -7.93
C ALA A 274 1.52 -7.37 -7.41
N THR A 275 1.28 -6.44 -6.51
CA THR A 275 -0.04 -6.21 -5.91
C THR A 275 -0.65 -4.92 -6.42
N ARG A 276 -1.97 -4.94 -6.63
CA ARG A 276 -2.73 -3.77 -7.02
C ARG A 276 -4.07 -3.72 -6.29
N PHE A 277 -4.34 -2.62 -5.60
CA PHE A 277 -5.67 -2.37 -5.07
C PHE A 277 -6.61 -1.88 -6.16
N LEU A 278 -7.78 -2.49 -6.24
CA LEU A 278 -8.84 -2.08 -7.13
C LEU A 278 -9.72 -1.02 -6.44
N ASN A 279 -10.48 -0.28 -7.21
CA ASN A 279 -11.43 0.72 -6.69
C ASN A 279 -12.53 0.11 -5.80
N SER A 280 -12.81 -1.19 -5.95
CA SER A 280 -13.71 -1.96 -5.07
C SER A 280 -13.17 -2.17 -3.66
N GLY A 281 -11.87 -1.90 -3.42
CA GLY A 281 -11.16 -2.25 -2.20
C GLY A 281 -10.59 -3.66 -2.19
N SER A 282 -10.82 -4.45 -3.24
CA SER A 282 -10.25 -5.78 -3.42
C SER A 282 -8.77 -5.68 -3.80
N LEU A 283 -7.99 -6.70 -3.46
CA LEU A 283 -6.57 -6.80 -3.81
C LEU A 283 -6.38 -7.75 -4.97
N GLN A 284 -5.79 -7.26 -6.04
CA GLN A 284 -5.38 -8.06 -7.19
C GLN A 284 -3.89 -8.40 -7.07
N ILE A 285 -3.55 -9.64 -7.37
CA ILE A 285 -2.19 -10.19 -7.44
C ILE A 285 -1.92 -10.63 -8.87
N GLN A 286 -0.79 -10.24 -9.42
CA GLN A 286 -0.33 -10.62 -10.75
C GLN A 286 1.03 -11.29 -10.70
#